data_78657039f83af9fa51ecba42ed4fdb76
#
_entry.id   78657039f83af9fa51ecba42ed4fdb76
#
_cell.length_a   1.000
_cell.length_b   1.000
_cell.length_c   1.000
_cell.angle_alpha   90.00
_cell.angle_beta   90.00
_cell.angle_gamma   90.00
#
_symmetry.space_group_name_H-M   'P 1'
#
loop_
_entity.id
_entity.type
_entity.pdbx_description
1 polymer ?
#
loop_
_entity_poly.entity_id
_entity_poly.type
_entity_poly.pdbx_seq_one_letter_code
_entity_poly.pdbx_strand_id
1 'polypeptide(L)'
;MSQVASTITLRRWGNPNESAFTEPVFVHESGSLPRDLSQATVVLRAEGLTRARAVLQADARQVLLGEAALLDDSLIATLSKEFGSPRIGLWIPVQRMARSWALDSYSNADFRCITPSSGAPAWEVLKSDGSATGTDAQWWIGQMLARGVTTALVAVDMQDDDDLNICAGMVECFGPALWLTPRTNAPAELEDWVRYGQARNIALRQLQRDDAVAMRALRQRLEASIEVLA
;
A
#
# COMPACT_ATOMS: atom_id res chain seq x y z
N MET A 1 15.79 -1.12 -27.69
CA MET A 1 15.21 -1.19 -26.34
C MET A 1 13.71 -1.06 -26.51
N SER A 2 12.94 -2.15 -26.33
CA SER A 2 11.47 -2.10 -26.46
C SER A 2 10.91 -1.30 -25.29
N GLN A 3 10.30 -0.17 -25.57
CA GLN A 3 9.48 0.56 -24.62
C GLN A 3 8.28 -0.34 -24.27
N VAL A 4 8.31 -0.97 -23.12
CA VAL A 4 7.12 -1.60 -22.54
C VAL A 4 6.18 -0.45 -22.20
N ALA A 5 5.10 -0.31 -22.95
CA ALA A 5 4.05 0.64 -22.65
C ALA A 5 3.61 0.43 -21.19
N SER A 6 3.91 1.37 -20.33
CA SER A 6 3.64 1.28 -18.90
C SER A 6 2.14 1.48 -18.65
N THR A 7 1.38 0.39 -18.76
CA THR A 7 -0.07 0.40 -18.53
C THR A 7 -0.37 0.72 -17.07
N ILE A 8 -1.26 1.69 -16.84
CA ILE A 8 -1.75 2.02 -15.50
C ILE A 8 -2.88 1.07 -15.13
N THR A 9 -2.76 0.45 -13.97
CA THR A 9 -3.80 -0.40 -13.41
C THR A 9 -4.57 0.38 -12.34
N LEU A 10 -5.85 0.58 -12.57
CA LEU A 10 -6.76 1.18 -11.60
C LEU A 10 -7.65 0.09 -11.01
N ARG A 11 -7.80 0.10 -9.68
CA ARG A 11 -8.71 -0.77 -8.95
C ARG A 11 -9.50 0.05 -7.95
N ARG A 12 -10.79 -0.23 -7.81
CA ARG A 12 -11.63 0.49 -6.87
C ARG A 12 -11.64 -0.14 -5.47
N TRP A 13 -12.02 0.65 -4.49
CA TRP A 13 -12.48 0.14 -3.22
C TRP A 13 -13.95 -0.28 -3.34
N GLY A 14 -14.26 -1.51 -2.94
CA GLY A 14 -15.61 -2.04 -2.86
C GLY A 14 -16.30 -1.64 -1.56
N ASN A 15 -17.64 -1.66 -1.56
CA ASN A 15 -18.42 -1.51 -0.34
C ASN A 15 -18.64 -2.89 0.30
N PRO A 16 -18.35 -3.07 1.59
CA PRO A 16 -18.61 -4.35 2.27
C PRO A 16 -20.06 -4.82 2.19
N ASN A 17 -21.00 -3.91 1.92
CA ASN A 17 -22.43 -4.23 1.78
C ASN A 17 -22.84 -4.66 0.35
N GLU A 18 -21.91 -4.65 -0.62
CA GLU A 18 -22.21 -5.21 -1.96
C GLU A 18 -22.41 -6.73 -1.86
N SER A 19 -23.36 -7.27 -2.60
CA SER A 19 -23.64 -8.72 -2.57
C SER A 19 -22.57 -9.55 -3.26
N ALA A 20 -21.95 -9.01 -4.32
CA ALA A 20 -20.87 -9.62 -5.10
C ALA A 20 -20.10 -8.55 -5.87
N PHE A 21 -18.88 -8.89 -6.27
CA PHE A 21 -18.03 -8.02 -7.11
C PHE A 21 -17.83 -8.68 -8.48
N THR A 22 -18.02 -7.92 -9.55
CA THR A 22 -17.82 -8.36 -10.94
C THR A 22 -16.38 -8.21 -11.42
N GLU A 23 -15.56 -7.45 -10.67
CA GLU A 23 -14.16 -7.15 -10.97
C GLU A 23 -13.32 -7.16 -9.69
N PRO A 24 -11.99 -7.29 -9.77
CA PRO A 24 -11.12 -7.21 -8.59
C PRO A 24 -11.25 -5.89 -7.87
N VAL A 25 -11.51 -5.94 -6.55
CA VAL A 25 -11.66 -4.77 -5.67
C VAL A 25 -10.84 -4.92 -4.40
N PHE A 26 -10.53 -3.79 -3.74
CA PHE A 26 -10.10 -3.78 -2.36
C PHE A 26 -11.31 -3.54 -1.46
N VAL A 27 -11.40 -4.24 -0.33
CA VAL A 27 -12.51 -4.10 0.64
C VAL A 27 -11.93 -4.02 2.04
N HIS A 28 -12.29 -2.99 2.79
CA HIS A 28 -11.99 -2.97 4.22
C HIS A 28 -12.85 -3.99 4.95
N GLU A 29 -12.21 -4.76 5.82
CA GLU A 29 -12.93 -5.56 6.81
C GLU A 29 -13.72 -4.65 7.75
N SER A 30 -15.00 -4.92 7.95
CA SER A 30 -15.92 -4.10 8.74
C SER A 30 -16.89 -4.92 9.61
N GLY A 31 -16.49 -6.17 9.91
CA GLY A 31 -17.33 -7.10 10.69
C GLY A 31 -18.30 -7.93 9.85
N SER A 32 -18.92 -7.35 8.83
CA SER A 32 -19.72 -8.07 7.82
C SER A 32 -18.99 -8.02 6.48
N LEU A 33 -18.87 -9.18 5.82
CA LEU A 33 -18.27 -9.29 4.50
C LEU A 33 -19.35 -9.69 3.48
N PRO A 34 -19.16 -9.32 2.19
CA PRO A 34 -19.98 -9.83 1.11
C PRO A 34 -20.06 -11.35 1.10
N ARG A 35 -21.13 -11.91 0.52
CA ARG A 35 -21.29 -13.37 0.39
C ARG A 35 -20.27 -13.97 -0.58
N ASP A 36 -19.92 -13.24 -1.62
CA ASP A 36 -18.92 -13.65 -2.61
C ASP A 36 -17.70 -12.75 -2.49
N LEU A 37 -16.58 -13.35 -2.10
CA LEU A 37 -15.29 -12.68 -1.92
C LEU A 37 -14.27 -13.03 -3.02
N SER A 38 -14.66 -13.84 -4.01
CA SER A 38 -13.73 -14.36 -5.05
C SER A 38 -12.98 -13.27 -5.84
N GLN A 39 -13.55 -12.06 -5.91
CA GLN A 39 -12.92 -10.89 -6.51
C GLN A 39 -12.41 -9.88 -5.46
N ALA A 40 -12.58 -10.15 -4.17
CA ALA A 40 -12.21 -9.23 -3.11
C ALA A 40 -10.79 -9.47 -2.60
N THR A 41 -9.99 -8.42 -2.57
CA THR A 41 -8.79 -8.31 -1.74
C THR A 41 -9.20 -7.64 -0.43
N VAL A 42 -9.27 -8.42 0.65
CA VAL A 42 -9.77 -7.94 1.95
C VAL A 42 -8.63 -7.36 2.76
N VAL A 43 -8.80 -6.13 3.20
CA VAL A 43 -7.83 -5.39 4.02
C VAL A 43 -8.18 -5.54 5.49
N LEU A 44 -7.29 -6.19 6.23
CA LEU A 44 -7.31 -6.33 7.69
C LEU A 44 -6.38 -5.27 8.30
N ARG A 45 -6.94 -4.33 9.04
CA ARG A 45 -6.14 -3.19 9.59
C ARG A 45 -5.33 -3.60 10.81
N ALA A 46 -5.98 -4.26 11.78
CA ALA A 46 -5.37 -4.71 13.02
C ALA A 46 -5.64 -6.20 13.31
N GLU A 47 -6.60 -6.80 12.60
CA GLU A 47 -7.02 -8.17 12.83
C GLU A 47 -5.92 -9.16 12.48
N GLY A 48 -5.78 -10.18 13.33
CA GLY A 48 -4.71 -11.17 13.24
C GLY A 48 -5.09 -12.46 12.52
N LEU A 49 -4.34 -13.51 12.83
CA LEU A 49 -4.36 -14.81 12.16
C LEU A 49 -5.76 -15.43 12.04
N THR A 50 -6.55 -15.45 13.11
CA THR A 50 -7.87 -16.08 13.12
C THR A 50 -8.81 -15.44 12.11
N ARG A 51 -8.80 -14.10 12.02
CA ARG A 51 -9.64 -13.38 11.06
C ARG A 51 -9.15 -13.56 9.64
N ALA A 52 -7.83 -13.50 9.43
CA ALA A 52 -7.23 -13.75 8.12
C ALA A 52 -7.61 -15.14 7.58
N ARG A 53 -7.51 -16.18 8.41
CA ARG A 53 -7.96 -17.54 8.04
C ARG A 53 -9.44 -17.57 7.66
N ALA A 54 -10.30 -17.00 8.48
CA ALA A 54 -11.75 -17.00 8.22
C ALA A 54 -12.08 -16.34 6.87
N VAL A 55 -11.43 -15.23 6.55
CA VAL A 55 -11.61 -14.52 5.28
C VAL A 55 -11.09 -15.33 4.10
N LEU A 56 -9.92 -15.98 4.23
CA LEU A 56 -9.36 -16.82 3.18
C LEU A 56 -10.14 -18.11 2.97
N GLN A 57 -10.71 -18.70 4.04
CA GLN A 57 -11.62 -19.85 3.98
C GLN A 57 -12.98 -19.50 3.36
N ALA A 58 -13.43 -18.24 3.48
CA ALA A 58 -14.58 -17.70 2.77
C ALA A 58 -14.29 -17.34 1.31
N ASP A 59 -13.20 -17.85 0.76
CA ASP A 59 -12.77 -17.72 -0.64
C ASP A 59 -12.42 -16.30 -1.09
N ALA A 60 -11.99 -15.43 -0.16
CA ALA A 60 -11.44 -14.14 -0.57
C ALA A 60 -10.26 -14.34 -1.53
N ARG A 61 -10.20 -13.54 -2.58
CA ARG A 61 -9.10 -13.57 -3.55
C ARG A 61 -7.75 -13.41 -2.87
N GLN A 62 -7.64 -12.47 -1.93
CA GLN A 62 -6.41 -12.14 -1.22
C GLN A 62 -6.74 -11.46 0.11
N VAL A 63 -5.86 -11.60 1.09
CA VAL A 63 -5.89 -10.84 2.34
C VAL A 63 -4.66 -9.94 2.42
N LEU A 64 -4.86 -8.67 2.77
CA LEU A 64 -3.79 -7.75 3.11
C LEU A 64 -3.75 -7.56 4.63
N LEU A 65 -2.63 -7.93 5.24
CA LEU A 65 -2.40 -7.80 6.67
C LEU A 65 -1.80 -6.42 6.99
N GLY A 66 -2.37 -5.73 7.95
CA GLY A 66 -1.86 -4.46 8.45
C GLY A 66 -1.01 -4.64 9.71
N GLU A 67 -1.41 -4.00 10.81
CA GLU A 67 -0.65 -3.94 12.06
C GLU A 67 -0.29 -5.33 12.63
N ALA A 68 -1.16 -6.33 12.44
CA ALA A 68 -0.86 -7.68 12.92
C ALA A 68 0.44 -8.26 12.34
N ALA A 69 0.72 -8.00 11.04
CA ALA A 69 1.97 -8.43 10.41
C ALA A 69 3.19 -7.62 10.88
N LEU A 70 2.98 -6.40 11.33
CA LEU A 70 4.04 -5.57 11.91
C LEU A 70 4.45 -6.04 13.30
N LEU A 71 3.48 -6.56 14.07
CA LEU A 71 3.69 -7.09 15.42
C LEU A 71 4.22 -8.53 15.41
N ASP A 72 3.78 -9.33 14.43
CA ASP A 72 4.18 -10.75 14.28
C ASP A 72 4.29 -11.10 12.79
N ASP A 73 5.49 -11.02 12.27
CA ASP A 73 5.79 -11.31 10.87
C ASP A 73 5.70 -12.81 10.51
N SER A 74 5.67 -13.69 11.51
CA SER A 74 5.48 -15.14 11.31
C SER A 74 4.08 -15.48 10.75
N LEU A 75 3.11 -14.57 10.88
CA LEU A 75 1.77 -14.70 10.31
C LEU A 75 1.82 -14.88 8.79
N ILE A 76 2.73 -14.17 8.12
CA ILE A 76 2.89 -14.25 6.67
C ILE A 76 3.31 -15.65 6.25
N ALA A 77 4.35 -16.20 6.89
CA ALA A 77 4.82 -17.54 6.59
C ALA A 77 3.75 -18.61 6.87
N THR A 78 3.04 -18.46 7.98
CA THR A 78 1.95 -19.37 8.39
C THR A 78 0.82 -19.38 7.36
N LEU A 79 0.31 -18.21 6.98
CA LEU A 79 -0.79 -18.08 6.01
C LEU A 79 -0.34 -18.46 4.59
N SER A 80 0.88 -18.10 4.20
CA SER A 80 1.43 -18.47 2.89
C SER A 80 1.57 -19.98 2.73
N LYS A 81 1.94 -20.69 3.79
CA LYS A 81 2.01 -22.16 3.80
C LYS A 81 0.62 -22.81 3.69
N GLU A 82 -0.39 -22.21 4.31
CA GLU A 82 -1.76 -22.75 4.38
C GLU A 82 -2.56 -22.45 3.10
N PHE A 83 -2.44 -21.23 2.55
CA PHE A 83 -3.29 -20.73 1.46
C PHE A 83 -2.53 -20.37 0.18
N GLY A 84 -1.21 -20.38 0.21
CA GLY A 84 -0.34 -19.97 -0.89
C GLY A 84 0.03 -18.47 -0.84
N SER A 85 1.27 -18.17 -1.14
CA SER A 85 1.83 -16.80 -1.13
C SER A 85 1.03 -15.78 -1.97
N PRO A 86 0.47 -16.13 -3.17
CA PRO A 86 -0.30 -15.16 -3.96
C PRO A 86 -1.55 -14.63 -3.27
N ARG A 87 -2.04 -15.31 -2.23
CA ARG A 87 -3.22 -14.88 -1.47
C ARG A 87 -2.89 -13.98 -0.28
N ILE A 88 -1.61 -13.68 -0.03
CA ILE A 88 -1.16 -12.90 1.13
C ILE A 88 -0.47 -11.61 0.65
N GLY A 89 -0.83 -10.50 1.26
CA GLY A 89 -0.25 -9.20 1.00
C GLY A 89 -0.22 -8.33 2.26
N LEU A 90 0.18 -7.07 2.09
CA LEU A 90 0.28 -6.08 3.16
C LEU A 90 -0.61 -4.87 2.92
N TRP A 91 -1.18 -4.35 3.98
CA TRP A 91 -1.77 -3.02 4.09
C TRP A 91 -0.85 -2.14 4.93
N ILE A 92 -0.38 -1.03 4.35
CA ILE A 92 0.67 -0.21 4.94
C ILE A 92 0.26 1.26 4.89
N PRO A 93 -0.42 1.77 5.92
CA PRO A 93 -0.58 3.21 6.05
C PRO A 93 0.76 3.84 6.40
N VAL A 94 1.09 4.93 5.72
CA VAL A 94 2.36 5.61 5.90
C VAL A 94 2.20 7.12 6.04
N GLN A 95 3.20 7.74 6.62
CA GLN A 95 3.43 9.18 6.61
C GLN A 95 4.91 9.47 6.39
N ARG A 96 5.25 10.71 6.09
CA ARG A 96 6.66 11.12 6.05
C ARG A 96 7.27 10.98 7.42
N MET A 97 8.43 10.34 7.48
CA MET A 97 9.20 10.21 8.71
C MET A 97 9.62 11.59 9.20
N ALA A 98 9.28 11.89 10.46
CA ALA A 98 9.67 13.16 11.06
C ALA A 98 11.20 13.26 11.12
N ARG A 99 11.76 14.37 10.62
CA ARG A 99 13.18 14.68 10.83
C ARG A 99 13.34 15.11 12.26
N SER A 100 13.89 14.25 13.09
CA SER A 100 14.21 14.59 14.47
C SER A 100 15.65 15.11 14.55
N TRP A 101 15.82 16.33 15.06
CA TRP A 101 17.10 16.86 15.52
C TRP A 101 17.37 16.48 16.97
N ALA A 102 16.65 15.48 17.50
CA ALA A 102 16.82 15.06 18.90
C ALA A 102 18.18 14.41 19.08
N LEU A 103 18.95 14.98 19.99
CA LEU A 103 20.31 14.59 20.40
C LEU A 103 20.33 13.33 21.29
N ASP A 104 19.29 12.49 21.27
CA ASP A 104 19.07 11.45 22.27
C ASP A 104 19.52 10.04 21.82
N SER A 105 20.53 9.93 20.98
CA SER A 105 21.19 8.63 20.79
C SER A 105 22.32 8.44 21.81
N TYR A 106 22.13 7.56 22.78
CA TYR A 106 23.17 7.13 23.68
C TYR A 106 24.03 6.06 23.00
N SER A 107 25.31 6.32 22.86
CA SER A 107 26.32 5.31 22.55
C SER A 107 26.82 4.66 23.86
N ASN A 108 27.19 3.38 23.84
CA ASN A 108 27.73 2.65 24.97
C ASN A 108 29.05 3.18 25.55
N ALA A 109 29.52 4.35 25.14
CA ALA A 109 30.81 4.94 25.50
C ALA A 109 30.71 6.38 25.98
N ASP A 110 29.68 6.75 26.72
CA ASP A 110 29.49 8.11 27.25
C ASP A 110 29.54 9.27 26.21
N PHE A 111 29.56 8.96 24.93
CA PHE A 111 29.51 9.91 23.86
C PHE A 111 28.09 10.06 23.31
N ARG A 112 27.56 11.29 23.34
CA ARG A 112 26.36 11.64 22.60
C ARG A 112 26.69 11.71 21.12
N CYS A 113 26.34 10.70 20.36
CA CYS A 113 26.39 10.80 18.90
C CYS A 113 25.15 11.54 18.41
N ILE A 114 25.37 12.67 17.77
CA ILE A 114 24.37 13.25 16.87
C ILE A 114 24.40 12.38 15.63
N THR A 115 23.38 11.57 15.42
CA THR A 115 23.11 11.04 14.09
C THR A 115 22.41 12.17 13.34
N PRO A 116 23.09 12.90 12.46
CA PRO A 116 22.39 13.89 11.64
C PRO A 116 21.39 13.11 10.81
N SER A 117 20.12 13.47 10.89
CA SER A 117 19.08 12.94 10.00
C SER A 117 19.23 13.55 8.60
N SER A 118 20.43 13.48 8.05
CA SER A 118 20.77 13.85 6.67
C SER A 118 20.42 12.71 5.69
N GLY A 119 19.66 11.71 6.16
CA GLY A 119 19.11 10.68 5.32
C GLY A 119 18.12 11.26 4.30
N ALA A 120 18.02 10.60 3.16
CA ALA A 120 16.97 10.90 2.18
C ALA A 120 15.60 10.86 2.86
N PRO A 121 14.63 11.70 2.42
CA PRO A 121 13.25 11.60 2.91
C PRO A 121 12.75 10.16 2.77
N ALA A 122 12.01 9.68 3.77
CA ALA A 122 11.46 8.34 3.79
C ALA A 122 10.03 8.35 4.38
N TRP A 123 9.25 7.34 4.05
CA TRP A 123 7.98 7.09 4.71
C TRP A 123 8.15 6.11 5.85
N GLU A 124 7.49 6.39 6.98
CA GLU A 124 7.37 5.46 8.09
C GLU A 124 6.01 4.77 8.11
N VAL A 125 6.00 3.53 8.54
CA VAL A 125 4.78 2.75 8.72
C VAL A 125 4.00 3.29 9.91
N LEU A 126 2.68 3.41 9.76
CA LEU A 126 1.76 3.75 10.83
C LEU A 126 1.04 2.51 11.34
N LYS A 127 0.65 2.54 12.62
CA LYS A 127 -0.30 1.58 13.19
C LYS A 127 -1.73 1.87 12.71
N SER A 128 -2.65 1.00 13.05
CA SER A 128 -4.07 1.13 12.71
C SER A 128 -4.74 2.34 13.33
N ASP A 129 -4.24 2.82 14.46
CA ASP A 129 -4.68 4.04 15.14
C ASP A 129 -4.05 5.33 14.58
N GLY A 130 -3.15 5.20 13.59
CA GLY A 130 -2.43 6.30 12.98
C GLY A 130 -1.14 6.71 13.69
N SER A 131 -0.76 6.04 14.77
CA SER A 131 0.50 6.34 15.47
C SER A 131 1.72 5.88 14.67
N ALA A 132 2.79 6.68 14.72
CA ALA A 132 4.06 6.41 14.08
C ALA A 132 4.78 5.22 14.73
N THR A 133 5.47 4.41 13.92
CA THR A 133 6.24 3.25 14.41
C THR A 133 7.75 3.46 14.37
N GLY A 134 8.23 4.48 13.65
CA GLY A 134 9.65 4.66 13.33
C GLY A 134 10.20 3.62 12.37
N THR A 135 9.37 2.74 11.80
CA THR A 135 9.79 1.71 10.85
C THR A 135 9.77 2.27 9.44
N ASP A 136 10.90 2.24 8.74
CA ASP A 136 10.99 2.61 7.33
C ASP A 136 10.13 1.68 6.47
N ALA A 137 9.24 2.29 5.67
CA ALA A 137 8.27 1.55 4.87
C ALA A 137 8.92 0.77 3.73
N GLN A 138 9.95 1.32 3.08
CA GLN A 138 10.65 0.66 1.98
C GLN A 138 11.39 -0.57 2.50
N TRP A 139 12.12 -0.42 3.60
CA TRP A 139 12.79 -1.55 4.25
C TRP A 139 11.78 -2.63 4.65
N TRP A 140 10.69 -2.26 5.32
CA TRP A 140 9.66 -3.19 5.79
C TRP A 140 9.03 -3.98 4.64
N ILE A 141 8.60 -3.31 3.58
CA ILE A 141 8.05 -3.96 2.39
C ILE A 141 9.05 -4.94 1.79
N GLY A 142 10.32 -4.53 1.65
CA GLY A 142 11.38 -5.40 1.12
C GLY A 142 11.54 -6.68 1.93
N GLN A 143 11.52 -6.58 3.28
CA GLN A 143 11.59 -7.76 4.16
C GLN A 143 10.40 -8.70 3.97
N MET A 144 9.20 -8.15 3.79
CA MET A 144 7.99 -8.95 3.64
C MET A 144 7.86 -9.59 2.26
N LEU A 145 8.27 -8.90 1.19
CA LEU A 145 8.36 -9.48 -0.15
C LEU A 145 9.35 -10.65 -0.19
N ALA A 146 10.49 -10.53 0.49
CA ALA A 146 11.46 -11.61 0.62
C ALA A 146 10.88 -12.84 1.36
N ARG A 147 9.84 -12.67 2.18
CA ARG A 147 9.10 -13.75 2.87
C ARG A 147 7.89 -14.27 2.09
N GLY A 148 7.72 -13.84 0.86
CA GLY A 148 6.69 -14.36 -0.06
C GLY A 148 5.40 -13.54 -0.14
N VAL A 149 5.34 -12.34 0.44
CA VAL A 149 4.27 -11.39 0.15
C VAL A 149 4.32 -11.00 -1.32
N THR A 150 3.17 -10.90 -1.96
CA THR A 150 3.09 -10.60 -3.41
C THR A 150 2.46 -9.24 -3.72
N THR A 151 1.84 -8.60 -2.72
CA THR A 151 1.15 -7.32 -2.88
C THR A 151 1.37 -6.46 -1.65
N ALA A 152 1.83 -5.25 -1.84
CA ALA A 152 1.94 -4.21 -0.82
C ALA A 152 1.04 -3.02 -1.21
N LEU A 153 -0.05 -2.80 -0.50
CA LEU A 153 -0.95 -1.66 -0.70
C LEU A 153 -0.58 -0.57 0.31
N VAL A 154 0.07 0.46 -0.18
CA VAL A 154 0.53 1.62 0.60
C VAL A 154 -0.54 2.72 0.57
N ALA A 155 -1.00 3.13 1.74
CA ALA A 155 -1.92 4.24 1.91
C ALA A 155 -1.14 5.49 2.32
N VAL A 156 -1.13 6.49 1.46
CA VAL A 156 -0.33 7.70 1.60
C VAL A 156 -1.09 8.93 1.11
N ASP A 157 -0.80 10.09 1.69
CA ASP A 157 -1.19 11.38 1.14
C ASP A 157 0.09 12.11 0.72
N MET A 158 0.40 12.13 -0.58
CA MET A 158 1.57 12.81 -1.10
C MET A 158 1.30 14.32 -1.12
N GLN A 159 2.19 15.10 -0.55
CA GLN A 159 2.02 16.52 -0.32
C GLN A 159 2.96 17.40 -1.14
N ASP A 160 4.13 16.87 -1.52
CA ASP A 160 5.19 17.62 -2.20
C ASP A 160 6.11 16.70 -3.02
N ASP A 161 7.13 17.31 -3.63
CA ASP A 161 8.11 16.63 -4.48
C ASP A 161 8.93 15.56 -3.72
N ASP A 162 9.17 15.74 -2.42
CA ASP A 162 9.86 14.73 -1.62
C ASP A 162 9.03 13.44 -1.54
N ASP A 163 7.71 13.54 -1.35
CA ASP A 163 6.82 12.37 -1.35
C ASP A 163 6.77 11.69 -2.72
N LEU A 164 6.75 12.48 -3.80
CA LEU A 164 6.79 11.95 -5.16
C LEU A 164 8.11 11.21 -5.44
N ASN A 165 9.24 11.72 -4.96
CA ASN A 165 10.54 11.08 -5.08
C ASN A 165 10.61 9.76 -4.28
N ILE A 166 10.08 9.74 -3.04
CA ILE A 166 9.98 8.50 -2.26
C ILE A 166 9.12 7.48 -3.02
N CYS A 167 7.98 7.92 -3.56
CA CYS A 167 7.09 7.06 -4.35
C CYS A 167 7.82 6.45 -5.54
N ALA A 168 8.53 7.26 -6.34
CA ALA A 168 9.28 6.80 -7.50
C ALA A 168 10.34 5.75 -7.11
N GLY A 169 11.09 5.98 -6.03
CA GLY A 169 12.06 5.01 -5.51
C GLY A 169 11.41 3.70 -5.08
N MET A 170 10.23 3.75 -4.45
CA MET A 170 9.49 2.54 -4.09
C MET A 170 8.94 1.79 -5.30
N VAL A 171 8.45 2.50 -6.32
CA VAL A 171 8.01 1.89 -7.59
C VAL A 171 9.18 1.20 -8.29
N GLU A 172 10.35 1.82 -8.33
CA GLU A 172 11.57 1.22 -8.89
C GLU A 172 11.95 -0.07 -8.15
N CYS A 173 11.88 -0.06 -6.82
CA CYS A 173 12.25 -1.22 -6.00
C CYS A 173 11.25 -2.37 -6.08
N PHE A 174 9.94 -2.10 -6.10
CA PHE A 174 8.91 -3.10 -5.89
C PHE A 174 8.03 -3.38 -7.11
N GLY A 175 8.08 -2.52 -8.10
CA GLY A 175 7.38 -2.71 -9.38
C GLY A 175 5.90 -3.08 -9.23
N PRO A 176 5.46 -4.19 -9.86
CA PRO A 176 4.05 -4.57 -9.89
C PRO A 176 3.48 -5.03 -8.54
N ALA A 177 4.31 -5.32 -7.55
CA ALA A 177 3.86 -5.67 -6.21
C ALA A 177 3.33 -4.45 -5.44
N LEU A 178 3.77 -3.23 -5.81
CA LEU A 178 3.37 -2.00 -5.13
C LEU A 178 2.05 -1.47 -5.68
N TRP A 179 1.11 -1.25 -4.78
CA TRP A 179 -0.13 -0.53 -5.00
C TRP A 179 -0.17 0.71 -4.11
N LEU A 180 -0.75 1.79 -4.63
CA LEU A 180 -0.88 3.05 -3.91
C LEU A 180 -2.35 3.42 -3.76
N THR A 181 -2.71 4.03 -2.64
CA THR A 181 -4.05 4.56 -2.40
C THR A 181 -3.97 5.82 -1.54
N PRO A 182 -4.83 6.83 -1.76
CA PRO A 182 -4.93 7.94 -0.84
C PRO A 182 -5.29 7.47 0.56
N ARG A 183 -4.57 7.94 1.58
CA ARG A 183 -4.82 7.59 2.98
C ARG A 183 -6.05 8.31 3.53
N THR A 184 -6.21 9.56 3.20
CA THR A 184 -7.34 10.40 3.63
C THR A 184 -8.33 10.65 2.49
N ASN A 185 -9.41 11.40 2.77
CA ASN A 185 -10.36 11.83 1.76
C ASN A 185 -9.95 13.14 1.06
N ALA A 186 -8.75 13.65 1.34
CA ALA A 186 -8.23 14.79 0.61
C ALA A 186 -8.12 14.49 -0.89
N PRO A 187 -8.37 15.45 -1.76
CA PRO A 187 -8.11 15.29 -3.18
C PRO A 187 -6.65 14.87 -3.40
N ALA A 188 -6.44 13.81 -4.17
CA ALA A 188 -5.10 13.37 -4.55
C ALA A 188 -4.81 13.81 -5.99
N GLU A 189 -3.64 14.39 -6.18
CA GLU A 189 -3.14 14.77 -7.50
C GLU A 189 -2.59 13.53 -8.21
N LEU A 190 -3.49 12.65 -8.67
CA LEU A 190 -3.13 11.35 -9.25
C LEU A 190 -2.28 11.47 -10.51
N GLU A 191 -2.38 12.57 -11.23
CA GLU A 191 -1.54 12.86 -12.40
C GLU A 191 -0.08 13.03 -11.99
N ASP A 192 0.17 13.73 -10.88
CA ASP A 192 1.53 13.89 -10.32
C ASP A 192 2.07 12.56 -9.76
N TRP A 193 1.19 11.75 -9.13
CA TRP A 193 1.57 10.42 -8.68
C TRP A 193 2.09 9.54 -9.82
N VAL A 194 1.42 9.61 -10.98
CA VAL A 194 1.80 8.84 -12.17
C VAL A 194 3.01 9.45 -12.86
N ARG A 195 3.02 10.77 -13.01
CA ARG A 195 4.02 11.49 -13.79
C ARG A 195 5.37 11.55 -13.07
N TYR A 196 5.36 11.98 -11.83
CA TYR A 196 6.58 12.20 -11.04
C TYR A 196 6.84 11.07 -10.06
N GLY A 197 5.82 10.56 -9.40
CA GLY A 197 5.91 9.41 -8.52
C GLY A 197 5.99 8.05 -9.21
N GLN A 198 5.87 8.01 -10.56
CA GLN A 198 5.92 6.81 -11.39
C GLN A 198 4.92 5.72 -11.01
N ALA A 199 3.84 6.07 -10.29
CA ALA A 199 2.81 5.13 -9.86
C ALA A 199 2.17 4.39 -11.05
N ARG A 200 2.01 3.07 -10.92
CA ARG A 200 1.42 2.22 -11.97
C ARG A 200 0.17 1.47 -11.49
N ASN A 201 0.09 1.14 -10.23
CA ASN A 201 -1.05 0.44 -9.65
C ASN A 201 -1.69 1.34 -8.58
N ILE A 202 -2.91 1.79 -8.81
CA ILE A 202 -3.59 2.75 -7.94
C ILE A 202 -4.96 2.20 -7.54
N ALA A 203 -5.22 2.19 -6.22
CA ALA A 203 -6.53 1.88 -5.67
C ALA A 203 -7.31 3.17 -5.39
N LEU A 204 -8.44 3.32 -6.06
CA LEU A 204 -9.28 4.52 -6.02
C LEU A 204 -10.38 4.38 -4.98
N ARG A 205 -10.61 5.43 -4.19
CA ARG A 205 -11.68 5.49 -3.20
C ARG A 205 -13.07 5.60 -3.83
N GLN A 206 -14.10 5.38 -3.04
CA GLN A 206 -15.51 5.26 -3.42
C GLN A 206 -16.09 6.45 -4.22
N LEU A 207 -15.58 7.66 -4.05
CA LEU A 207 -16.13 8.87 -4.65
C LEU A 207 -16.01 8.94 -6.20
N GLN A 208 -15.24 8.04 -6.81
CA GLN A 208 -15.05 7.93 -8.27
C GLN A 208 -15.74 6.69 -8.85
N ARG A 209 -16.69 6.13 -8.14
CA ARG A 209 -17.11 4.74 -8.20
C ARG A 209 -18.09 4.38 -9.30
N ASP A 210 -19.00 5.25 -9.64
CA ASP A 210 -20.23 4.85 -10.34
C ASP A 210 -20.24 5.17 -11.84
N ASP A 211 -19.14 5.71 -12.37
CA ASP A 211 -19.06 6.07 -13.76
C ASP A 211 -17.89 5.36 -14.48
N ALA A 212 -18.23 4.27 -15.19
CA ALA A 212 -17.27 3.56 -16.05
C ALA A 212 -16.69 4.47 -17.16
N VAL A 213 -17.37 5.55 -17.51
CA VAL A 213 -16.90 6.57 -18.45
C VAL A 213 -15.86 7.43 -17.76
N ALA A 214 -16.14 7.90 -16.53
CA ALA A 214 -15.18 8.69 -15.73
C ALA A 214 -13.91 7.89 -15.42
N MET A 215 -14.02 6.59 -15.11
CA MET A 215 -12.86 5.71 -14.88
C MET A 215 -12.01 5.53 -16.14
N ARG A 216 -12.63 5.39 -17.31
CA ARG A 216 -11.89 5.33 -18.58
C ARG A 216 -11.22 6.65 -18.91
N ALA A 217 -11.94 7.76 -18.75
CA ALA A 217 -11.39 9.10 -18.97
C ALA A 217 -10.22 9.39 -18.01
N LEU A 218 -10.33 9.02 -16.74
CA LEU A 218 -9.23 9.12 -15.78
C LEU A 218 -8.02 8.31 -16.23
N ARG A 219 -8.21 7.04 -16.61
CA ARG A 219 -7.11 6.19 -17.10
C ARG A 219 -6.43 6.82 -18.30
N GLN A 220 -7.18 7.28 -19.28
CA GLN A 220 -6.62 7.94 -20.48
C GLN A 220 -5.81 9.19 -20.14
N ARG A 221 -6.29 10.03 -19.21
CA ARG A 221 -5.52 11.20 -18.74
C ARG A 221 -4.23 10.80 -18.05
N LEU A 222 -4.28 9.78 -17.18
CA LEU A 222 -3.11 9.29 -16.47
C LEU A 222 -2.08 8.65 -17.43
N GLU A 223 -2.53 7.91 -18.44
CA GLU A 223 -1.66 7.34 -19.46
C GLU A 223 -1.00 8.43 -20.33
N ALA A 224 -1.78 9.46 -20.73
CA ALA A 224 -1.24 10.61 -21.45
C ALA A 224 -0.17 11.38 -20.64
N SER A 225 -0.28 11.41 -19.32
CA SER A 225 0.70 12.06 -18.44
C SER A 225 2.07 11.37 -18.46
N ILE A 226 2.14 10.10 -18.85
CA ILE A 226 3.41 9.36 -18.98
C ILE A 226 4.10 9.70 -20.32
N GLU A 227 3.33 9.83 -21.39
CA GLU A 227 3.88 10.05 -22.74
C GLU A 227 4.58 11.40 -22.91
N VAL A 228 4.22 12.38 -22.09
CA VAL A 228 4.84 13.73 -22.11
C VAL A 228 6.29 13.73 -21.58
N LEU A 229 6.73 12.68 -20.89
CA LEU A 229 8.08 12.56 -20.32
C LEU A 229 9.01 11.63 -21.12
N ALA A 230 8.52 10.97 -22.15
CA ALA A 230 9.29 10.07 -23.02
C ALA A 230 9.81 10.81 -24.25
#